data_40180779ff693f5d25fd48b7fa669b72
#
_entry.id   40180779ff693f5d25fd48b7fa669b72
#
_cell.length_a   1.000
_cell.length_b   1.000
_cell.length_c   1.000
_cell.angle_alpha   90.00
_cell.angle_beta   90.00
_cell.angle_gamma   90.00
#
_symmetry.space_group_name_H-M   'P 1'
#
loop_
_entity.id
_entity.type
_entity.pdbx_description
1 polymer ?
#
loop_
_entity_poly.entity_id
_entity_poly.type
_entity_poly.pdbx_seq_one_letter_code
_entity_poly.pdbx_strand_id
1 'polypeptide(L)'
;RLDSLSENLAVQTMLPAFYEQGYDPIMMESQFSPELVEEHLGMLRRRNIDGVVLFGFTGISESMLASWQDSLVLLARDAKGFASVCYDDEGAIRTLMQRLYDREHRHISFLGVPHSDVTTGKRRHEAYLAFCKKHKLHPVAALPGLAMKQGYEQAANVITPETTALVCATDTLALGVSKYLQEQRIENLQLASVGSTPLMKFLHPEIITVDPGYAEAGRQAASQL
;
A
#
# COMPACT_ATOMS: atom_id res chain seq x y z
N ARG A 1 6.06 -4.33 -7.47
CA ARG A 1 6.54 -5.65 -6.96
C ARG A 1 5.54 -6.72 -7.34
N LEU A 2 6.01 -7.81 -7.93
CA LEU A 2 5.14 -8.94 -8.34
C LEU A 2 4.62 -9.76 -7.13
N ASP A 3 5.25 -9.65 -5.97
CA ASP A 3 4.80 -10.26 -4.71
C ASP A 3 3.85 -9.37 -3.88
N SER A 4 3.54 -8.17 -4.35
CA SER A 4 2.61 -7.26 -3.67
C SER A 4 1.16 -7.68 -3.91
N LEU A 5 0.48 -8.07 -2.84
CA LEU A 5 -0.95 -8.42 -2.89
C LEU A 5 -1.83 -7.27 -3.39
N SER A 6 -1.49 -6.04 -2.99
CA SER A 6 -2.25 -4.83 -3.32
C SER A 6 -2.04 -4.36 -4.75
N GLU A 7 -0.77 -4.31 -5.20
CA GLU A 7 -0.44 -3.91 -6.57
C GLU A 7 -1.03 -4.88 -7.59
N ASN A 8 -1.07 -6.17 -7.26
CA ASN A 8 -1.70 -7.18 -8.11
C ASN A 8 -3.20 -6.91 -8.34
N LEU A 9 -3.94 -6.34 -7.38
CA LEU A 9 -5.34 -5.96 -7.58
C LEU A 9 -5.49 -4.87 -8.65
N ALA A 10 -4.60 -3.88 -8.68
CA ALA A 10 -4.59 -2.85 -9.71
C ALA A 10 -4.22 -3.46 -11.09
N VAL A 11 -3.20 -4.32 -11.13
CA VAL A 11 -2.80 -5.02 -12.38
C VAL A 11 -3.94 -5.88 -12.94
N GLN A 12 -4.64 -6.65 -12.10
CA GLN A 12 -5.77 -7.49 -12.52
C GLN A 12 -6.90 -6.72 -13.18
N THR A 13 -7.05 -5.42 -12.89
CA THR A 13 -8.06 -4.57 -13.52
C THR A 13 -7.53 -3.78 -14.72
N MET A 14 -6.22 -3.49 -14.76
CA MET A 14 -5.58 -2.84 -15.90
C MET A 14 -5.47 -3.75 -17.13
N LEU A 15 -5.03 -5.00 -16.93
CA LEU A 15 -4.74 -5.91 -18.05
C LEU A 15 -5.96 -6.14 -18.96
N PRO A 16 -7.17 -6.47 -18.44
CA PRO A 16 -8.35 -6.60 -19.30
C PRO A 16 -8.66 -5.31 -20.06
N ALA A 17 -8.54 -4.14 -19.42
CA ALA A 17 -8.81 -2.85 -20.06
C ALA A 17 -7.86 -2.57 -21.24
N PHE A 18 -6.61 -2.97 -21.14
CA PHE A 18 -5.66 -2.85 -22.25
C PHE A 18 -5.96 -3.83 -23.39
N TYR A 19 -6.27 -5.10 -23.08
CA TYR A 19 -6.66 -6.09 -24.10
C TYR A 19 -7.92 -5.66 -24.86
N GLU A 20 -8.92 -5.11 -24.19
CA GLU A 20 -10.15 -4.60 -24.82
C GLU A 20 -9.86 -3.44 -25.79
N GLN A 21 -8.81 -2.69 -25.58
CA GLN A 21 -8.34 -1.60 -26.45
C GLN A 21 -7.35 -2.09 -27.54
N GLY A 22 -7.00 -3.39 -27.56
CA GLY A 22 -6.10 -3.97 -28.57
C GLY A 22 -4.63 -3.82 -28.25
N TYR A 23 -4.27 -3.53 -27.00
CA TYR A 23 -2.86 -3.47 -26.56
C TYR A 23 -2.38 -4.80 -25.99
N ASP A 24 -1.10 -5.08 -26.15
CA ASP A 24 -0.39 -6.23 -25.56
C ASP A 24 0.49 -5.75 -24.39
N PRO A 25 0.03 -5.82 -23.13
CA PRO A 25 0.79 -5.30 -22.01
C PRO A 25 2.01 -6.16 -21.65
N ILE A 26 3.14 -5.51 -21.39
CA ILE A 26 4.36 -6.11 -20.89
C ILE A 26 4.57 -5.67 -19.44
N MET A 27 4.79 -6.62 -18.52
CA MET A 27 5.09 -6.33 -17.12
C MET A 27 6.60 -6.44 -16.86
N MET A 28 7.13 -5.45 -16.13
CA MET A 28 8.52 -5.42 -15.68
C MET A 28 8.61 -5.04 -14.22
N GLU A 29 9.48 -5.69 -13.46
CA GLU A 29 9.68 -5.42 -12.05
C GLU A 29 10.93 -4.56 -11.83
N SER A 30 10.79 -3.43 -11.13
CA SER A 30 11.89 -2.52 -10.80
C SER A 30 12.49 -2.73 -9.40
N GLN A 31 11.84 -3.51 -8.54
CA GLN A 31 12.30 -3.81 -7.17
C GLN A 31 12.61 -2.55 -6.33
N PHE A 32 11.89 -1.45 -6.57
CA PHE A 32 12.15 -0.13 -5.98
C PHE A 32 13.55 0.45 -6.29
N SER A 33 14.20 0.01 -7.38
CA SER A 33 15.45 0.59 -7.87
C SER A 33 15.17 1.67 -8.93
N PRO A 34 15.54 2.94 -8.66
CA PRO A 34 15.46 4.00 -9.67
C PRO A 34 16.30 3.68 -10.92
N GLU A 35 17.46 3.04 -10.75
CA GLU A 35 18.38 2.66 -11.83
C GLU A 35 17.71 1.65 -12.77
N LEU A 36 17.01 0.63 -12.21
CA LEU A 36 16.25 -0.33 -13.02
C LEU A 36 15.07 0.33 -13.73
N VAL A 37 14.40 1.30 -13.10
CA VAL A 37 13.35 2.07 -13.79
C VAL A 37 13.93 2.82 -14.99
N GLU A 38 15.05 3.51 -14.84
CA GLU A 38 15.70 4.25 -15.92
C GLU A 38 16.13 3.33 -17.07
N GLU A 39 16.73 2.17 -16.75
CA GLU A 39 17.12 1.15 -17.72
C GLU A 39 15.89 0.63 -18.49
N HIS A 40 14.82 0.28 -17.77
CA HIS A 40 13.56 -0.21 -18.35
C HIS A 40 12.93 0.84 -19.27
N LEU A 41 12.81 2.09 -18.83
CA LEU A 41 12.26 3.18 -19.64
C LEU A 41 13.08 3.41 -20.91
N GLY A 42 14.41 3.36 -20.80
CA GLY A 42 15.29 3.45 -21.96
C GLY A 42 15.13 2.29 -22.95
N MET A 43 14.94 1.06 -22.44
CA MET A 43 14.69 -0.12 -23.29
C MET A 43 13.32 -0.02 -23.97
N LEU A 44 12.25 0.35 -23.23
CA LEU A 44 10.89 0.51 -23.76
C LEU A 44 10.85 1.57 -24.87
N ARG A 45 11.60 2.68 -24.73
CA ARG A 45 11.73 3.71 -25.76
C ARG A 45 12.36 3.16 -27.03
N ARG A 46 13.44 2.38 -26.92
CA ARG A 46 14.09 1.75 -28.08
C ARG A 46 13.20 0.73 -28.80
N ARG A 47 12.22 0.16 -28.11
CA ARG A 47 11.24 -0.79 -28.65
C ARG A 47 9.97 -0.13 -29.17
N ASN A 48 9.90 1.21 -29.17
CA ASN A 48 8.74 2.00 -29.59
C ASN A 48 7.45 1.56 -28.89
N ILE A 49 7.51 1.36 -27.57
CA ILE A 49 6.33 1.06 -26.76
C ILE A 49 5.44 2.32 -26.68
N ASP A 50 4.13 2.16 -26.81
CA ASP A 50 3.16 3.24 -26.94
C ASP A 50 3.00 4.04 -25.65
N GLY A 51 2.97 3.36 -24.49
CA GLY A 51 2.80 4.02 -23.20
C GLY A 51 3.24 3.17 -22.02
N VAL A 52 3.30 3.79 -20.84
CA VAL A 52 3.77 3.16 -19.60
C VAL A 52 2.86 3.51 -18.42
N VAL A 53 2.39 2.51 -17.70
CA VAL A 53 1.89 2.71 -16.33
C VAL A 53 3.01 2.34 -15.36
N LEU A 54 3.48 3.30 -14.59
CA LEU A 54 4.56 3.12 -13.62
C LEU A 54 4.01 3.20 -12.20
N PHE A 55 4.13 2.09 -11.43
CA PHE A 55 3.93 2.16 -9.99
C PHE A 55 5.00 3.04 -9.36
N GLY A 56 4.61 4.23 -8.94
CA GLY A 56 5.51 5.23 -8.42
C GLY A 56 5.99 4.90 -7.01
N PHE A 57 7.27 5.13 -6.74
CA PHE A 57 7.88 5.01 -5.42
C PHE A 57 8.86 6.15 -5.16
N THR A 58 9.29 6.31 -3.92
CA THR A 58 10.28 7.34 -3.54
C THR A 58 11.63 7.05 -4.19
N GLY A 59 12.25 8.06 -4.78
CA GLY A 59 13.52 7.94 -5.52
C GLY A 59 13.39 8.10 -7.03
N ILE A 60 12.20 7.95 -7.61
CA ILE A 60 11.96 8.30 -9.01
C ILE A 60 11.90 9.83 -9.12
N SER A 61 12.75 10.42 -9.94
CA SER A 61 12.76 11.86 -10.22
C SER A 61 11.92 12.19 -11.46
N GLU A 62 11.38 13.40 -11.53
CA GLU A 62 10.66 13.89 -12.71
C GLU A 62 11.55 13.93 -13.94
N SER A 63 12.86 14.19 -13.78
CA SER A 63 13.81 14.19 -14.87
C SER A 63 13.97 12.81 -15.54
N MET A 64 13.89 11.71 -14.78
CA MET A 64 13.93 10.35 -15.32
C MET A 64 12.71 10.05 -16.20
N LEU A 65 11.58 10.68 -15.90
CA LEU A 65 10.30 10.46 -16.55
C LEU A 65 10.07 11.42 -17.74
N ALA A 66 10.85 12.49 -17.85
CA ALA A 66 10.59 13.62 -18.77
C ALA A 66 10.35 13.20 -20.23
N SER A 67 11.06 12.19 -20.72
CA SER A 67 10.90 11.69 -22.10
C SER A 67 9.57 10.91 -22.32
N TRP A 68 8.83 10.62 -21.26
CA TRP A 68 7.57 9.86 -21.27
C TRP A 68 6.36 10.69 -20.84
N GLN A 69 6.50 12.01 -20.69
CA GLN A 69 5.49 12.89 -20.10
C GLN A 69 4.08 12.72 -20.70
N ASP A 70 3.98 12.55 -22.03
CA ASP A 70 2.70 12.45 -22.75
C ASP A 70 2.20 11.01 -22.90
N SER A 71 2.96 10.02 -22.42
CA SER A 71 2.67 8.59 -22.60
C SER A 71 3.00 7.78 -21.33
N LEU A 72 2.92 8.42 -20.16
CA LEU A 72 3.13 7.78 -18.88
C LEU A 72 2.07 8.19 -17.87
N VAL A 73 1.51 7.18 -17.20
CA VAL A 73 0.64 7.36 -16.03
C VAL A 73 1.36 6.86 -14.78
N LEU A 74 1.48 7.69 -13.76
CA LEU A 74 1.95 7.28 -12.45
C LEU A 74 0.81 6.67 -11.64
N LEU A 75 1.02 5.50 -11.06
CA LEU A 75 0.10 4.85 -10.15
C LEU A 75 0.70 4.81 -8.74
N ALA A 76 -0.10 5.05 -7.72
CA ALA A 76 0.26 5.11 -6.30
C ALA A 76 1.09 6.35 -5.87
N ARG A 77 1.51 7.18 -6.80
CA ARG A 77 2.26 8.41 -6.51
C ARG A 77 1.88 9.50 -7.50
N ASP A 78 1.83 10.73 -7.02
CA ASP A 78 1.69 11.93 -7.86
C ASP A 78 3.05 12.58 -8.16
N ALA A 79 3.18 13.16 -9.35
CA ALA A 79 4.30 14.02 -9.75
C ALA A 79 3.80 15.14 -10.65
N LYS A 80 4.41 16.32 -10.51
CA LYS A 80 3.98 17.51 -11.25
C LYS A 80 4.21 17.30 -12.76
N GLY A 81 3.17 17.54 -13.55
CA GLY A 81 3.23 17.44 -15.00
C GLY A 81 3.03 16.03 -15.58
N PHE A 82 2.67 15.06 -14.75
CA PHE A 82 2.34 13.70 -15.17
C PHE A 82 0.90 13.34 -14.81
N ALA A 83 0.25 12.56 -15.66
CA ALA A 83 -1.00 11.90 -15.30
C ALA A 83 -0.74 10.97 -14.10
N SER A 84 -1.59 11.03 -13.09
CA SER A 84 -1.33 10.30 -11.84
C SER A 84 -2.63 9.80 -11.22
N VAL A 85 -2.62 8.57 -10.72
CA VAL A 85 -3.69 7.96 -9.96
C VAL A 85 -3.15 7.53 -8.59
N CYS A 86 -3.72 8.06 -7.52
CA CYS A 86 -3.31 7.76 -6.15
C CYS A 86 -4.37 6.98 -5.40
N TYR A 87 -3.95 6.23 -4.39
CA TYR A 87 -4.85 5.59 -3.43
C TYR A 87 -5.29 6.57 -2.34
N ASP A 88 -6.43 6.31 -1.71
CA ASP A 88 -6.86 7.06 -0.52
C ASP A 88 -6.21 6.51 0.75
N ASP A 89 -4.89 6.71 0.86
CA ASP A 89 -4.08 6.23 1.98
C ASP A 89 -4.54 6.78 3.33
N GLU A 90 -4.84 8.08 3.38
CA GLU A 90 -5.26 8.76 4.61
C GLU A 90 -6.69 8.38 5.01
N GLY A 91 -7.61 8.33 4.05
CA GLY A 91 -8.99 7.94 4.28
C GLY A 91 -9.11 6.50 4.73
N ALA A 92 -8.29 5.60 4.19
CA ALA A 92 -8.26 4.19 4.62
C ALA A 92 -7.87 4.07 6.10
N ILE A 93 -6.81 4.75 6.55
CA ILE A 93 -6.41 4.75 7.96
C ILE A 93 -7.46 5.41 8.85
N ARG A 94 -8.00 6.57 8.44
CA ARG A 94 -9.08 7.22 9.21
C ARG A 94 -10.28 6.29 9.40
N THR A 95 -10.65 5.56 8.35
CA THR A 95 -11.78 4.62 8.39
C THR A 95 -11.50 3.46 9.34
N LEU A 96 -10.30 2.86 9.29
CA LEU A 96 -9.92 1.79 10.24
C LEU A 96 -9.92 2.29 11.67
N MET A 97 -9.27 3.41 11.94
CA MET A 97 -9.18 4.01 13.26
C MET A 97 -10.58 4.37 13.81
N GLN A 98 -11.47 4.91 12.97
CA GLN A 98 -12.84 5.22 13.38
C GLN A 98 -13.62 3.95 13.72
N ARG A 99 -13.53 2.90 12.89
CA ARG A 99 -14.19 1.61 13.16
C ARG A 99 -13.73 0.97 14.47
N LEU A 100 -12.44 1.06 14.80
CA LEU A 100 -11.89 0.57 16.06
C LEU A 100 -12.35 1.43 17.24
N TYR A 101 -12.33 2.75 17.07
CA TYR A 101 -12.78 3.70 18.09
C TYR A 101 -14.25 3.54 18.44
N ASP A 102 -15.12 3.31 17.44
CA ASP A 102 -16.55 3.06 17.60
C ASP A 102 -16.85 1.72 18.30
N ARG A 103 -15.87 0.78 18.27
CA ARG A 103 -15.89 -0.48 19.01
C ARG A 103 -15.21 -0.38 20.38
N GLU A 104 -15.06 0.84 20.87
CA GLU A 104 -14.51 1.17 22.19
C GLU A 104 -13.03 0.88 22.40
N HIS A 105 -12.26 0.55 21.33
CA HIS A 105 -10.80 0.48 21.43
C HIS A 105 -10.21 1.87 21.66
N ARG A 106 -9.35 1.97 22.69
CA ARG A 106 -8.64 3.23 23.05
C ARG A 106 -7.13 3.07 23.08
N HIS A 107 -6.64 1.85 23.21
CA HIS A 107 -5.22 1.48 23.13
C HIS A 107 -4.97 0.81 21.77
N ILE A 108 -4.81 1.64 20.75
CA ILE A 108 -4.68 1.23 19.35
C ILE A 108 -3.25 1.50 18.90
N SER A 109 -2.49 0.45 18.62
CA SER A 109 -1.13 0.55 18.10
C SER A 109 -1.11 0.55 16.58
N PHE A 110 0.04 0.90 15.99
CA PHE A 110 0.24 0.95 14.55
C PHE A 110 1.55 0.25 14.14
N LEU A 111 1.46 -0.59 13.11
CA LEU A 111 2.63 -1.20 12.48
C LEU A 111 2.66 -0.80 11.01
N GLY A 112 3.69 -0.05 10.62
CA GLY A 112 3.74 0.60 9.32
C GLY A 112 5.04 0.42 8.56
N VAL A 113 5.25 1.35 7.65
CA VAL A 113 6.37 1.38 6.71
C VAL A 113 7.19 2.66 6.98
N PRO A 114 8.51 2.65 6.78
CA PRO A 114 9.35 3.84 6.98
C PRO A 114 8.88 5.04 6.14
N HIS A 115 9.07 6.24 6.64
CA HIS A 115 8.69 7.49 5.97
C HIS A 115 9.45 7.77 4.66
N SER A 116 10.49 7.02 4.37
CA SER A 116 11.10 7.01 3.04
C SER A 116 10.12 6.56 1.95
N ASP A 117 9.13 5.75 2.29
CA ASP A 117 7.93 5.56 1.48
C ASP A 117 6.91 6.66 1.81
N VAL A 118 6.69 7.58 0.87
CA VAL A 118 5.83 8.76 1.10
C VAL A 118 4.36 8.39 1.21
N THR A 119 3.89 7.38 0.50
CA THR A 119 2.48 6.99 0.42
C THR A 119 2.12 6.00 1.52
N THR A 120 2.50 4.75 1.38
CA THR A 120 2.19 3.67 2.34
C THR A 120 2.84 3.89 3.70
N GLY A 121 4.05 4.49 3.74
CA GLY A 121 4.76 4.80 4.97
C GLY A 121 4.28 6.09 5.61
N LYS A 122 4.66 7.23 5.03
CA LYS A 122 4.46 8.54 5.65
C LYS A 122 2.99 8.92 5.78
N ARG A 123 2.22 8.92 4.68
CA ARG A 123 0.81 9.37 4.69
C ARG A 123 -0.05 8.53 5.64
N ARG A 124 0.11 7.19 5.64
CA ARG A 124 -0.66 6.31 6.53
C ARG A 124 -0.29 6.51 8.00
N HIS A 125 0.99 6.64 8.32
CA HIS A 125 1.43 6.90 9.70
C HIS A 125 0.98 8.29 10.20
N GLU A 126 1.10 9.33 9.39
CA GLU A 126 0.63 10.68 9.73
C GLU A 126 -0.89 10.71 9.97
N ALA A 127 -1.67 9.98 9.17
CA ALA A 127 -3.12 9.84 9.38
C ALA A 127 -3.46 9.16 10.72
N TYR A 128 -2.70 8.09 11.10
CA TYR A 128 -2.81 7.46 12.41
C TYR A 128 -2.51 8.45 13.56
N LEU A 129 -1.38 9.18 13.47
CA LEU A 129 -0.99 10.17 14.48
C LEU A 129 -2.03 11.30 14.60
N ALA A 130 -2.54 11.78 13.47
CA ALA A 130 -3.57 12.82 13.45
C ALA A 130 -4.87 12.34 14.12
N PHE A 131 -5.28 11.09 13.90
CA PHE A 131 -6.43 10.50 14.57
C PHE A 131 -6.19 10.38 16.08
N CYS A 132 -5.04 9.85 16.50
CA CYS A 132 -4.68 9.76 17.92
C CYS A 132 -4.71 11.14 18.60
N LYS A 133 -4.12 12.16 17.99
CA LYS A 133 -4.15 13.54 18.49
C LYS A 133 -5.57 14.07 18.65
N LYS A 134 -6.42 13.90 17.62
CA LYS A 134 -7.81 14.36 17.62
C LYS A 134 -8.62 13.73 18.76
N HIS A 135 -8.43 12.43 19.01
CA HIS A 135 -9.20 11.67 19.99
C HIS A 135 -8.48 11.49 21.34
N LYS A 136 -7.33 12.17 21.55
CA LYS A 136 -6.50 12.10 22.76
C LYS A 136 -6.07 10.67 23.13
N LEU A 137 -5.79 9.85 22.11
CA LEU A 137 -5.21 8.52 22.29
C LEU A 137 -3.68 8.63 22.41
N HIS A 138 -3.07 7.70 23.13
CA HIS A 138 -1.60 7.59 23.18
C HIS A 138 -1.10 6.79 21.98
N PRO A 139 -0.27 7.37 21.07
CA PRO A 139 0.22 6.64 19.90
C PRO A 139 1.35 5.69 20.28
N VAL A 140 1.28 4.45 19.79
CA VAL A 140 2.33 3.44 19.86
C VAL A 140 2.55 2.91 18.45
N ALA A 141 3.74 3.08 17.88
CA ALA A 141 3.99 2.70 16.51
C ALA A 141 5.41 2.15 16.28
N ALA A 142 5.54 1.25 15.31
CA ALA A 142 6.80 0.84 14.71
C ALA A 142 6.68 0.84 13.19
N LEU A 143 7.79 1.15 12.49
CA LEU A 143 7.82 1.32 11.03
C LEU A 143 8.89 0.39 10.42
N PRO A 144 8.72 -0.94 10.47
CA PRO A 144 9.77 -1.88 10.07
C PRO A 144 9.98 -1.99 8.56
N GLY A 145 8.93 -1.83 7.75
CA GLY A 145 8.97 -2.01 6.30
C GLY A 145 7.75 -2.72 5.73
N LEU A 146 7.90 -3.38 4.56
CA LEU A 146 6.78 -3.96 3.80
C LEU A 146 6.68 -5.49 3.88
N ALA A 147 7.72 -6.18 4.35
CA ALA A 147 7.77 -7.63 4.30
C ALA A 147 6.92 -8.28 5.42
N MET A 148 6.29 -9.40 5.11
CA MET A 148 5.52 -10.21 6.07
C MET A 148 6.36 -10.60 7.29
N LYS A 149 7.63 -11.00 7.06
CA LYS A 149 8.59 -11.32 8.12
C LYS A 149 8.79 -10.15 9.10
N GLN A 150 8.85 -8.91 8.58
CA GLN A 150 8.98 -7.72 9.42
C GLN A 150 7.73 -7.49 10.28
N GLY A 151 6.53 -7.78 9.74
CA GLY A 151 5.29 -7.77 10.51
C GLY A 151 5.34 -8.74 11.70
N TYR A 152 5.81 -9.95 11.47
CA TYR A 152 5.98 -10.96 12.50
C TYR A 152 7.01 -10.55 13.57
N GLU A 153 8.22 -10.18 13.16
CA GLU A 153 9.34 -9.88 14.07
C GLU A 153 9.12 -8.63 14.92
N GLN A 154 8.35 -7.67 14.41
CA GLN A 154 8.14 -6.39 15.08
C GLN A 154 6.80 -6.27 15.82
N ALA A 155 5.95 -7.30 15.74
CA ALA A 155 4.67 -7.32 16.44
C ALA A 155 4.83 -7.09 17.96
N ALA A 156 5.82 -7.74 18.59
CA ALA A 156 6.10 -7.59 20.02
C ALA A 156 6.43 -6.16 20.46
N ASN A 157 6.98 -5.35 19.56
CA ASN A 157 7.39 -3.96 19.87
C ASN A 157 6.22 -2.98 19.96
N VAL A 158 5.05 -3.36 19.43
CA VAL A 158 3.85 -2.51 19.40
C VAL A 158 2.67 -3.11 20.17
N ILE A 159 2.80 -4.36 20.61
CA ILE A 159 1.80 -5.02 21.44
C ILE A 159 2.22 -4.95 22.91
N THR A 160 1.60 -4.04 23.64
CA THR A 160 1.75 -3.90 25.10
C THR A 160 0.62 -4.63 25.82
N PRO A 161 0.70 -4.85 27.15
CA PRO A 161 -0.41 -5.44 27.91
C PRO A 161 -1.73 -4.67 27.79
N GLU A 162 -1.67 -3.38 27.46
CA GLU A 162 -2.83 -2.51 27.31
C GLU A 162 -3.39 -2.49 25.89
N THR A 163 -2.61 -2.93 24.88
CA THR A 163 -3.00 -2.87 23.47
C THR A 163 -4.23 -3.76 23.21
N THR A 164 -5.32 -3.15 22.77
CA THR A 164 -6.57 -3.86 22.43
C THR A 164 -6.81 -3.98 20.95
N ALA A 165 -6.14 -3.17 20.14
CA ALA A 165 -6.19 -3.23 18.68
C ALA A 165 -4.86 -2.84 18.04
N LEU A 166 -4.56 -3.40 16.87
CA LEU A 166 -3.37 -3.09 16.09
C LEU A 166 -3.77 -2.84 14.63
N VAL A 167 -3.42 -1.67 14.12
CA VAL A 167 -3.58 -1.31 12.71
C VAL A 167 -2.28 -1.57 11.97
N CYS A 168 -2.33 -2.40 10.95
CA CYS A 168 -1.23 -2.64 10.03
C CYS A 168 -1.39 -1.79 8.76
N ALA A 169 -0.32 -1.15 8.34
CA ALA A 169 -0.34 -0.31 7.15
C ALA A 169 -0.63 -1.10 5.86
N THR A 170 -0.42 -2.42 5.83
CA THR A 170 -0.70 -3.30 4.69
C THR A 170 -1.19 -4.67 5.14
N ASP A 171 -1.94 -5.37 4.25
CA ASP A 171 -2.32 -6.78 4.47
C ASP A 171 -1.09 -7.68 4.65
N THR A 172 0.01 -7.40 3.96
CA THR A 172 1.26 -8.17 4.09
C THR A 172 1.82 -8.11 5.51
N LEU A 173 1.85 -6.91 6.12
CA LEU A 173 2.25 -6.78 7.52
C LEU A 173 1.28 -7.49 8.47
N ALA A 174 -0.03 -7.36 8.21
CA ALA A 174 -1.07 -7.99 9.02
C ALA A 174 -0.98 -9.52 9.02
N LEU A 175 -0.64 -10.15 7.88
CA LEU A 175 -0.38 -11.59 7.82
C LEU A 175 0.79 -12.01 8.72
N GLY A 176 1.87 -11.22 8.74
CA GLY A 176 3.00 -11.46 9.66
C GLY A 176 2.59 -11.36 11.13
N VAL A 177 1.84 -10.31 11.47
CA VAL A 177 1.30 -10.12 12.83
C VAL A 177 0.33 -11.24 13.20
N SER A 178 -0.58 -11.63 12.30
CA SER A 178 -1.54 -12.72 12.55
C SER A 178 -0.82 -14.02 12.91
N LYS A 179 0.25 -14.36 12.18
CA LYS A 179 1.11 -15.51 12.53
C LYS A 179 1.72 -15.36 13.93
N TYR A 180 2.24 -14.17 14.28
CA TYR A 180 2.78 -13.90 15.60
C TYR A 180 1.72 -14.09 16.70
N LEU A 181 0.53 -13.51 16.53
CA LEU A 181 -0.57 -13.64 17.50
C LEU A 181 -0.96 -15.10 17.72
N GLN A 182 -1.05 -15.89 16.65
CA GLN A 182 -1.38 -17.31 16.71
C GLN A 182 -0.32 -18.10 17.49
N GLU A 183 0.99 -17.89 17.22
CA GLU A 183 2.07 -18.59 17.91
C GLU A 183 2.18 -18.21 19.40
N GLN A 184 1.93 -16.92 19.72
CA GLN A 184 1.92 -16.42 21.09
C GLN A 184 0.59 -16.65 21.83
N ARG A 185 -0.43 -17.22 21.16
CA ARG A 185 -1.78 -17.46 21.69
C ARG A 185 -2.45 -16.19 22.24
N ILE A 186 -2.26 -15.08 21.52
CA ILE A 186 -2.90 -13.78 21.85
C ILE A 186 -4.24 -13.73 21.12
N GLU A 187 -5.34 -13.93 21.84
CA GLU A 187 -6.69 -14.04 21.26
C GLU A 187 -7.51 -12.74 21.36
N ASN A 188 -7.19 -11.87 22.31
CA ASN A 188 -8.00 -10.69 22.65
C ASN A 188 -7.50 -9.38 21.98
N LEU A 189 -6.84 -9.46 20.85
CA LEU A 189 -6.34 -8.30 20.11
C LEU A 189 -7.04 -8.21 18.76
N GLN A 190 -7.74 -7.09 18.52
CA GLN A 190 -8.36 -6.84 17.24
C GLN A 190 -7.30 -6.37 16.22
N LEU A 191 -7.12 -7.15 15.18
CA LEU A 191 -6.25 -6.76 14.07
C LEU A 191 -7.03 -6.02 12.98
N ALA A 192 -6.41 -5.00 12.39
CA ALA A 192 -6.95 -4.26 11.27
C ALA A 192 -5.86 -3.93 10.24
N SER A 193 -6.20 -3.85 8.95
CA SER A 193 -5.22 -3.56 7.90
C SER A 193 -5.79 -2.77 6.72
N VAL A 194 -4.90 -2.06 6.02
CA VAL A 194 -5.20 -1.48 4.71
C VAL A 194 -4.85 -2.49 3.63
N GLY A 195 -5.84 -2.84 2.79
CA GLY A 195 -5.64 -3.78 1.68
C GLY A 195 -6.95 -4.41 1.21
N SER A 196 -7.60 -5.19 2.09
CA SER A 196 -8.86 -5.87 1.76
C SER A 196 -8.75 -6.85 0.58
N THR A 197 -7.58 -7.49 0.44
CA THR A 197 -7.33 -8.45 -0.64
C THR A 197 -8.21 -9.71 -0.50
N PRO A 198 -8.54 -10.40 -1.60
CA PRO A 198 -9.32 -11.64 -1.54
C PRO A 198 -8.68 -12.70 -0.63
N LEU A 199 -7.35 -12.82 -0.66
CA LEU A 199 -6.61 -13.73 0.21
C LEU A 199 -6.81 -13.40 1.69
N MET A 200 -6.70 -12.11 2.07
CA MET A 200 -6.92 -11.67 3.43
C MET A 200 -8.33 -11.97 3.90
N LYS A 201 -9.34 -11.62 3.10
CA LYS A 201 -10.75 -11.87 3.43
C LYS A 201 -11.09 -13.35 3.57
N PHE A 202 -10.43 -14.21 2.80
CA PHE A 202 -10.67 -15.65 2.83
C PHE A 202 -10.00 -16.34 4.03
N LEU A 203 -8.71 -16.01 4.29
CA LEU A 203 -7.95 -16.66 5.35
C LEU A 203 -8.18 -16.05 6.74
N HIS A 204 -8.46 -14.74 6.79
CA HIS A 204 -8.55 -13.96 8.02
C HIS A 204 -9.79 -13.04 8.02
N PRO A 205 -11.01 -13.63 7.96
CA PRO A 205 -12.25 -12.83 7.94
C PRO A 205 -12.48 -12.01 9.23
N GLU A 206 -11.79 -12.37 10.32
CA GLU A 206 -11.80 -11.66 11.60
C GLU A 206 -11.02 -10.35 11.57
N ILE A 207 -10.11 -10.14 10.61
CA ILE A 207 -9.33 -8.92 10.48
C ILE A 207 -10.18 -7.84 9.80
N ILE A 208 -10.27 -6.67 10.43
CA ILE A 208 -10.95 -5.52 9.84
C ILE A 208 -10.10 -4.95 8.72
N THR A 209 -10.60 -4.95 7.49
CA THR A 209 -9.85 -4.43 6.34
C THR A 209 -10.56 -3.26 5.67
N VAL A 210 -9.76 -2.38 5.05
CA VAL A 210 -10.22 -1.28 4.19
C VAL A 210 -9.41 -1.28 2.90
N ASP A 211 -10.10 -1.25 1.76
CA ASP A 211 -9.51 -1.06 0.43
C ASP A 211 -9.36 0.45 0.15
N PRO A 212 -8.16 0.96 -0.11
CA PRO A 212 -7.96 2.36 -0.49
C PRO A 212 -8.24 2.62 -1.98
N GLY A 213 -8.85 1.67 -2.71
CA GLY A 213 -9.23 1.80 -4.11
C GLY A 213 -8.25 1.20 -5.12
N TYR A 214 -7.57 0.09 -4.79
CA TYR A 214 -6.57 -0.53 -5.68
C TYR A 214 -7.12 -0.90 -7.06
N ALA A 215 -8.24 -1.62 -7.10
CA ALA A 215 -8.84 -2.07 -8.34
C ALA A 215 -9.35 -0.90 -9.20
N GLU A 216 -9.95 0.11 -8.57
CA GLU A 216 -10.41 1.32 -9.25
C GLU A 216 -9.24 2.14 -9.81
N ALA A 217 -8.16 2.28 -9.03
CA ALA A 217 -6.96 2.95 -9.48
C ALA A 217 -6.33 2.28 -10.71
N GLY A 218 -6.37 0.94 -10.77
CA GLY A 218 -5.94 0.19 -11.97
C GLY A 218 -6.76 0.54 -13.21
N ARG A 219 -8.10 0.56 -13.08
CA ARG A 219 -8.99 0.96 -14.20
C ARG A 219 -8.74 2.39 -14.65
N GLN A 220 -8.62 3.32 -13.70
CA GLN A 220 -8.36 4.72 -14.00
C GLN A 220 -6.99 4.92 -14.68
N ALA A 221 -5.95 4.21 -14.22
CA ALA A 221 -4.64 4.29 -14.84
C ALA A 221 -4.66 3.80 -16.30
N ALA A 222 -5.39 2.70 -16.58
CA ALA A 222 -5.54 2.21 -17.95
C ALA A 222 -6.33 3.17 -18.85
N SER A 223 -7.31 3.90 -18.30
CA SER A 223 -8.11 4.85 -19.08
C SER A 223 -7.42 6.19 -19.34
N GLN A 224 -6.37 6.51 -18.58
CA GLN A 224 -5.59 7.76 -18.73
C GLN A 224 -4.38 7.60 -19.65
N LEU A 225 -3.99 6.37 -19.96
CA LEU A 225 -2.90 6.07 -20.89
C LEU A 225 -3.38 6.09 -22.33
#